data_47ab89bcebe694600fa2d8c9fb5e3552
#
_entry.id   47ab89bcebe694600fa2d8c9fb5e3552
#
_cell.length_a   1.000
_cell.length_b   1.000
_cell.length_c   1.000
_cell.angle_alpha   90.00
_cell.angle_beta   90.00
_cell.angle_gamma   90.00
#
_symmetry.space_group_name_H-M   'P 1'
#
loop_
_entity.id
_entity.type
_entity.pdbx_description
1 polymer ?
#
loop_
_entity_poly.entity_id
_entity_poly.type
_entity_poly.pdbx_seq_one_letter_code
_entity_poly.pdbx_strand_id
1 'polypeptide(L)'
;MDKTIDRIKKFRDDREWGQFHKPVNLAKAISIEASELLEHFLWDNNFDKEEVCNELADVIIYCIHMANSLGVNIEEIINNKMDKNEKKYPVEKAKGSSKKYTEL
;
A
#
# COMPACT_ATOMS: atom_id res chain seq x y z
N MET A 1 13.45 -6.14 0.30
CA MET A 1 12.76 -4.86 0.57
C MET A 1 13.69 -3.77 1.08
N ASP A 2 14.70 -4.10 1.89
CA ASP A 2 15.53 -3.06 2.53
C ASP A 2 16.22 -2.12 1.54
N LYS A 3 16.81 -2.65 0.49
CA LYS A 3 17.47 -1.82 -0.55
C LYS A 3 16.48 -0.91 -1.28
N THR A 4 15.28 -1.40 -1.51
CA THR A 4 14.22 -0.63 -2.15
C THR A 4 13.74 0.50 -1.24
N ILE A 5 13.55 0.19 0.04
CA ILE A 5 13.16 1.19 1.04
C ILE A 5 14.23 2.26 1.16
N ASP A 6 15.51 1.88 1.19
CA ASP A 6 16.64 2.82 1.26
C ASP A 6 16.67 3.73 0.03
N ARG A 7 16.40 3.18 -1.15
CA ARG A 7 16.32 3.97 -2.39
C ARG A 7 15.19 5.00 -2.34
N ILE A 8 14.04 4.62 -1.80
CA ILE A 8 12.89 5.52 -1.64
C ILE A 8 13.23 6.64 -0.65
N LYS A 9 13.86 6.30 0.47
CA LYS A 9 14.31 7.30 1.47
C LYS A 9 15.31 8.28 0.85
N LYS A 10 16.29 7.78 0.10
CA LYS A 10 17.30 8.61 -0.54
C LYS A 10 16.66 9.56 -1.55
N PHE A 11 15.72 9.07 -2.34
CA PHE A 11 14.97 9.90 -3.30
C PHE A 11 14.28 11.07 -2.59
N ARG A 12 13.61 10.79 -1.48
CA ARG A 12 12.97 11.82 -0.64
C ARG A 12 13.99 12.82 -0.08
N ASP A 13 15.08 12.30 0.50
CA ASP A 13 16.06 13.13 1.19
C ASP A 13 16.86 14.00 0.24
N ASP A 14 17.23 13.50 -0.93
CA ASP A 14 17.95 14.27 -1.97
C ASP A 14 17.13 15.49 -2.43
N ARG A 15 15.81 15.41 -2.35
CA ARG A 15 14.87 16.47 -2.76
C ARG A 15 14.34 17.28 -1.60
N GLU A 16 14.74 16.95 -0.39
CA GLU A 16 14.25 17.58 0.84
C GLU A 16 12.72 17.53 0.97
N TRP A 17 12.10 16.46 0.45
CA TRP A 17 10.65 16.29 0.47
C TRP A 17 10.11 15.79 1.79
N GLY A 18 10.97 15.30 2.69
CA GLY A 18 10.56 14.86 4.02
C GLY A 18 9.78 15.91 4.80
N GLN A 19 10.09 17.19 4.58
CA GLN A 19 9.39 18.31 5.23
C GLN A 19 7.90 18.38 4.83
N PHE A 20 7.53 17.81 3.68
CA PHE A 20 6.13 17.79 3.18
C PHE A 20 5.42 16.47 3.49
N HIS A 21 6.13 15.45 3.95
CA HIS A 21 5.61 14.11 4.17
C HIS A 21 4.96 13.96 5.55
N LYS A 22 4.00 14.83 5.84
CA LYS A 22 3.16 14.69 7.02
C LYS A 22 2.16 13.55 6.79
N PRO A 23 1.81 12.76 7.81
CA PRO A 23 0.88 11.63 7.65
C PRO A 23 -0.41 11.97 6.92
N VAL A 24 -1.03 13.12 7.22
CA VAL A 24 -2.26 13.53 6.54
C VAL A 24 -2.04 13.77 5.04
N ASN A 25 -0.91 14.37 4.67
CA ASN A 25 -0.58 14.62 3.27
C ASN A 25 -0.32 13.32 2.51
N LEU A 26 0.37 12.38 3.17
CA LEU A 26 0.64 11.07 2.58
C LEU A 26 -0.62 10.23 2.45
N ALA A 27 -1.54 10.30 3.42
CA ALA A 27 -2.84 9.64 3.32
C ALA A 27 -3.63 10.15 2.11
N LYS A 28 -3.63 11.46 1.87
CA LYS A 28 -4.25 12.06 0.68
C LYS A 28 -3.58 11.57 -0.60
N ALA A 29 -2.26 11.54 -0.65
CA ALA A 29 -1.51 11.06 -1.81
C ALA A 29 -1.82 9.59 -2.11
N ILE A 30 -1.87 8.73 -1.09
CA ILE A 30 -2.25 7.33 -1.23
C ILE A 30 -3.64 7.21 -1.85
N SER A 31 -4.60 7.98 -1.35
CA SER A 31 -5.98 7.96 -1.86
C SER A 31 -6.05 8.41 -3.33
N ILE A 32 -5.33 9.48 -3.68
CA ILE A 32 -5.28 9.98 -5.05
C ILE A 32 -4.67 8.94 -6.00
N GLU A 33 -3.52 8.37 -5.63
CA GLU A 33 -2.86 7.36 -6.46
C GLU A 33 -3.71 6.09 -6.59
N ALA A 34 -4.40 5.68 -5.53
CA ALA A 34 -5.32 4.55 -5.58
C ALA A 34 -6.49 4.84 -6.54
N SER A 35 -6.97 6.07 -6.58
CA SER A 35 -8.02 6.49 -7.52
C SER A 35 -7.51 6.47 -8.97
N GLU A 36 -6.26 6.88 -9.21
CA GLU A 36 -5.63 6.80 -10.53
C GLU A 36 -5.47 5.34 -10.98
N LEU A 37 -5.15 4.45 -10.06
CA LEU A 37 -5.13 3.02 -10.35
C LEU A 37 -6.50 2.53 -10.80
N LEU A 38 -7.57 2.96 -10.12
CA LEU A 38 -8.95 2.61 -10.49
C LEU A 38 -9.31 3.11 -11.89
N GLU A 39 -8.84 4.29 -12.29
CA GLU A 39 -9.14 4.88 -13.60
C GLU A 39 -8.74 3.99 -14.78
N HIS A 40 -7.73 3.14 -14.61
CA HIS A 40 -7.33 2.19 -15.67
C HIS A 40 -8.39 1.14 -15.99
N PHE A 41 -9.40 0.98 -15.15
CA PHE A 41 -10.44 -0.04 -15.26
C PHE A 41 -11.84 0.53 -15.48
N LEU A 42 -11.98 1.87 -15.64
CA LEU A 42 -13.30 2.52 -15.69
C LEU A 42 -14.16 2.13 -16.90
N TRP A 43 -13.54 1.91 -18.04
CA TRP A 43 -14.26 1.82 -19.30
C TRP A 43 -14.38 0.41 -19.86
N ASP A 44 -13.45 -0.46 -19.54
CA ASP A 44 -13.50 -1.88 -19.91
C ASP A 44 -12.51 -2.71 -19.10
N ASN A 45 -12.48 -4.02 -19.34
CA ASN A 45 -11.55 -4.93 -18.69
C ASN A 45 -10.19 -5.01 -19.39
N ASN A 46 -10.04 -4.34 -20.53
CA ASN A 46 -8.77 -4.26 -21.23
C ASN A 46 -7.96 -3.09 -20.68
N PHE A 47 -6.87 -3.39 -20.00
CA PHE A 47 -6.01 -2.39 -19.40
C PHE A 47 -4.58 -2.58 -19.88
N ASP A 48 -3.79 -1.51 -19.86
CA ASP A 48 -2.35 -1.58 -20.13
C ASP A 48 -1.65 -2.04 -18.86
N LYS A 49 -1.13 -3.26 -18.89
CA LYS A 49 -0.47 -3.87 -17.72
C LYS A 49 0.70 -3.03 -17.21
N GLU A 50 1.50 -2.45 -18.10
CA GLU A 50 2.66 -1.63 -17.71
C GLU A 50 2.21 -0.38 -16.96
N GLU A 51 1.18 0.30 -17.45
CA GLU A 51 0.64 1.50 -16.79
C GLU A 51 0.01 1.16 -15.44
N VAL A 52 -0.71 0.07 -15.34
CA VAL A 52 -1.28 -0.43 -14.08
C VAL A 52 -0.17 -0.72 -13.07
N CYS A 53 0.92 -1.37 -13.52
CA CYS A 53 2.06 -1.67 -12.64
C CYS A 53 2.74 -0.38 -12.16
N ASN A 54 2.87 0.63 -13.01
CA ASN A 54 3.44 1.92 -12.62
C ASN A 54 2.58 2.60 -11.55
N GLU A 55 1.26 2.60 -11.70
CA GLU A 55 0.34 3.18 -10.71
C GLU A 55 0.34 2.37 -9.40
N LEU A 56 0.36 1.05 -9.49
CA LEU A 56 0.47 0.19 -8.31
C LEU A 56 1.75 0.51 -7.55
N ALA A 57 2.87 0.68 -8.27
CA ALA A 57 4.15 1.04 -7.66
C ALA A 57 4.05 2.39 -6.94
N ASP A 58 3.40 3.39 -7.53
CA ASP A 58 3.23 4.70 -6.91
C ASP A 58 2.42 4.61 -5.61
N VAL A 59 1.35 3.82 -5.58
CA VAL A 59 0.57 3.58 -4.36
C VAL A 59 1.47 3.01 -3.26
N ILE A 60 2.26 1.99 -3.60
CA ILE A 60 3.14 1.32 -2.63
C ILE A 60 4.25 2.26 -2.16
N ILE A 61 4.83 3.06 -3.06
CA ILE A 61 5.87 4.03 -2.70
C ILE A 61 5.33 5.03 -1.68
N TYR A 62 4.13 5.56 -1.87
CA TYR A 62 3.52 6.46 -0.89
C TYR A 62 3.21 5.75 0.43
N CYS A 63 2.84 4.48 0.40
CA CYS A 63 2.67 3.69 1.63
C CYS A 63 4.00 3.56 2.39
N ILE A 64 5.11 3.38 1.68
CA ILE A 64 6.44 3.31 2.29
C ILE A 64 6.84 4.67 2.86
N HIS A 65 6.56 5.77 2.15
CA HIS A 65 6.77 7.11 2.70
C HIS A 65 5.96 7.33 3.99
N MET A 66 4.72 6.84 4.04
CA MET A 66 3.89 6.90 5.24
C MET A 66 4.54 6.15 6.40
N ALA A 67 4.99 4.92 6.17
CA ALA A 67 5.67 4.12 7.19
C ALA A 67 6.93 4.85 7.71
N ASN A 68 7.71 5.43 6.81
CA ASN A 68 8.90 6.20 7.17
C ASN A 68 8.53 7.44 7.99
N SER A 69 7.47 8.13 7.63
CA SER A 69 6.97 9.30 8.36
C SER A 69 6.51 8.96 9.78
N LEU A 70 5.90 7.78 9.95
CA LEU A 70 5.45 7.27 11.25
C LEU A 70 6.57 6.62 12.06
N GLY A 71 7.76 6.45 11.47
CA GLY A 71 8.88 5.81 12.15
C GLY A 71 8.69 4.32 12.39
N VAL A 72 7.97 3.63 11.52
CA VAL A 72 7.70 2.20 11.66
C VAL A 72 8.32 1.40 10.50
N ASN A 73 8.57 0.13 10.74
CA ASN A 73 9.06 -0.79 9.73
C ASN A 73 7.86 -1.37 8.97
N ILE A 74 7.83 -1.16 7.66
CA ILE A 74 6.67 -1.57 6.83
C ILE A 74 6.45 -3.08 6.85
N GLU A 75 7.51 -3.88 6.80
CA GLU A 75 7.37 -5.33 6.83
C GLU A 75 6.82 -5.82 8.17
N GLU A 76 7.27 -5.20 9.26
CA GLU A 76 6.81 -5.54 10.60
C GLU A 76 5.32 -5.27 10.76
N ILE A 77 4.84 -4.09 10.36
CA ILE A 77 3.41 -3.77 10.48
C ILE A 77 2.55 -4.65 9.58
N ILE A 78 3.05 -5.02 8.40
CA ILE A 78 2.36 -5.96 7.51
C ILE A 78 2.23 -7.32 8.17
N ASN A 79 3.34 -7.86 8.70
CA ASN A 79 3.34 -9.17 9.33
C ASN A 79 2.47 -9.20 10.60
N ASN A 80 2.51 -8.14 11.40
CA ASN A 80 1.64 -8.02 12.57
C ASN A 80 0.15 -8.03 12.17
N LYS A 81 -0.17 -7.36 11.08
CA LYS A 81 -1.54 -7.35 10.57
C LYS A 81 -1.95 -8.70 9.99
N MET A 82 -1.03 -9.38 9.31
CA MET A 82 -1.26 -10.73 8.79
C MET A 82 -1.58 -11.72 9.92
N ASP A 83 -0.85 -11.64 11.04
CA ASP A 83 -1.14 -12.49 12.20
C ASP A 83 -2.58 -12.29 12.68
N LYS A 84 -3.03 -11.04 12.74
CA LYS A 84 -4.42 -10.71 13.11
C LYS A 84 -5.43 -11.25 12.10
N ASN A 85 -5.13 -11.10 10.80
CA ASN A 85 -6.01 -11.57 9.73
C ASN A 85 -6.15 -13.10 9.74
N GLU A 86 -5.06 -13.81 9.98
CA GLU A 86 -5.08 -15.28 10.06
C GLU A 86 -5.97 -15.76 11.19
N LYS A 87 -6.01 -15.04 12.32
CA LYS A 87 -6.91 -15.35 13.42
C LYS A 87 -8.38 -15.07 13.10
N LYS A 88 -8.65 -13.97 12.36
CA LYS A 88 -10.01 -13.59 11.94
C LYS A 88 -10.56 -14.52 10.87
N TYR A 89 -9.71 -15.03 10.01
CA TYR A 89 -10.07 -15.85 8.86
C TYR A 89 -9.34 -17.20 8.90
N PRO A 90 -9.63 -18.05 9.90
CA PRO A 90 -9.00 -19.38 9.94
C PRO A 90 -9.41 -20.17 8.70
N VAL A 91 -8.46 -20.97 8.19
CA VAL A 91 -8.63 -21.70 6.92
C VAL A 91 -9.93 -22.52 6.91
N GLU A 92 -10.24 -23.18 8.01
CA GLU A 92 -11.43 -24.04 8.13
C GLU A 92 -12.73 -23.30 7.86
N LYS A 93 -12.78 -22.00 8.19
CA LYS A 93 -13.99 -21.18 8.05
C LYS A 93 -13.97 -20.31 6.81
N ALA A 94 -12.79 -19.85 6.40
CA ALA A 94 -12.65 -18.84 5.36
C ALA A 94 -12.43 -19.41 3.96
N LYS A 95 -11.98 -20.66 3.86
CA LYS A 95 -11.64 -21.27 2.57
C LYS A 95 -12.86 -21.29 1.64
N GLY A 96 -12.69 -20.66 0.48
CA GLY A 96 -13.75 -20.59 -0.53
C GLY A 96 -14.85 -19.57 -0.24
N SER A 97 -14.66 -18.68 0.77
CA SER A 97 -15.65 -17.65 1.12
C SER A 97 -14.98 -16.27 1.17
N SER A 98 -15.67 -15.26 0.65
CA SER A 98 -15.24 -13.86 0.75
C SER A 98 -15.99 -13.09 1.84
N LYS A 99 -16.75 -13.78 2.69
CA LYS A 99 -17.49 -13.16 3.79
C LYS A 99 -16.56 -12.54 4.83
N LYS A 100 -17.00 -11.47 5.48
CA LYS A 100 -16.26 -10.87 6.60
C LYS A 100 -16.20 -11.87 7.77
N TYR A 101 -15.18 -11.74 8.60
CA TYR A 101 -14.96 -12.65 9.73
C TYR A 101 -16.18 -12.75 10.67
N THR A 102 -16.96 -11.66 10.78
CA THR A 102 -18.19 -11.63 11.59
C THR A 102 -19.30 -12.51 11.03
N GLU A 103 -19.20 -12.92 9.77
CA GLU A 103 -20.20 -13.74 9.08
C GLU A 103 -19.74 -15.19 8.87
N LEU A 104 -18.54 -15.53 9.31
CA LEU A 104 -17.97 -16.87 9.14
C LEU A 104 -18.39 -17.86 10.23
#